data_b4feb880b646c8338ae7dd2fcc053f03
#
_entry.id   b4feb880b646c8338ae7dd2fcc053f03
#
_cell.length_a   1.000
_cell.length_b   1.000
_cell.length_c   1.000
_cell.angle_alpha   90.00
_cell.angle_beta   90.00
_cell.angle_gamma   90.00
#
_symmetry.space_group_name_H-M   'P 1'
#
loop_
_entity.id
_entity.type
_entity.pdbx_description
1 polymer ?
#
loop_
_entity_poly.entity_id
_entity_poly.type
_entity_poly.pdbx_seq_one_letter_code
_entity_poly.pdbx_strand_id
1 'polypeptide(L)'
;MCIRDSFRRMLLSGLLRSPSQLLMVVAMTLFSYYYCDGDLTTAFTDPKKLIIILIIAGGLFIGQFITMAICPALIKKYDVKKIYNIFSGFSAIPYALMFVVYLIAPTNLADIKWVIVDGILFFAAGAGFGAVNVCQSVMISDCIDYEEYHNGYRPDGVFFSGQSFITKFSAGVASIISGYVYNAVNYSDVNIDAMNNAIANGASFASDFSEYSKAMWFLISIPPAIGMAISVIPTLKYEITRESHDKMLKTLVEKHSQPEQQ
;
A
#
# COMPACT_ATOMS: atom_id res chain seq x y z
N MET A 1 -15.29 7.74 -26.77
CA MET A 1 -14.70 7.59 -25.41
C MET A 1 -13.31 8.20 -25.44
N CYS A 2 -12.94 9.06 -24.49
CA CYS A 2 -11.60 9.67 -24.50
C CYS A 2 -10.69 8.84 -23.59
N ILE A 3 -9.66 8.18 -24.15
CA ILE A 3 -8.66 7.41 -23.40
C ILE A 3 -8.05 8.22 -22.26
N ARG A 4 -7.86 9.52 -22.52
CA ARG A 4 -7.37 10.47 -21.55
C ARG A 4 -8.19 10.45 -20.25
N ASP A 5 -9.49 10.12 -20.32
CA ASP A 5 -10.35 10.09 -19.14
C ASP A 5 -10.15 8.78 -18.34
N SER A 6 -9.99 7.63 -18.99
CA SER A 6 -9.69 6.36 -18.29
C SER A 6 -8.32 6.39 -17.62
N PHE A 7 -7.31 6.90 -18.31
CA PHE A 7 -5.97 7.09 -17.75
C PHE A 7 -5.95 8.08 -16.59
N ARG A 8 -6.63 9.25 -16.73
CA ARG A 8 -6.77 10.22 -15.64
C ARG A 8 -7.44 9.63 -14.41
N ARG A 9 -8.51 8.84 -14.58
CA ARG A 9 -9.22 8.16 -13.49
C ARG A 9 -8.32 7.17 -12.76
N MET A 10 -7.50 6.43 -13.50
CA MET A 10 -6.52 5.51 -12.94
C MET A 10 -5.42 6.26 -12.20
N LEU A 11 -4.85 7.34 -12.78
CA LEU A 11 -3.88 8.21 -12.10
C LEU A 11 -4.47 8.79 -10.81
N LEU A 12 -5.69 9.33 -10.87
CA LEU A 12 -6.37 9.90 -9.71
C LEU A 12 -6.59 8.86 -8.61
N SER A 13 -6.98 7.64 -8.98
CA SER A 13 -7.11 6.52 -8.04
C SER A 13 -5.77 6.22 -7.35
N GLY A 14 -4.67 6.18 -8.09
CA GLY A 14 -3.33 6.01 -7.55
C GLY A 14 -2.91 7.14 -6.61
N LEU A 15 -3.23 8.40 -6.95
CA LEU A 15 -2.95 9.55 -6.10
C LEU A 15 -3.77 9.53 -4.79
N LEU A 16 -5.06 9.18 -4.86
CA LEU A 16 -5.92 9.07 -3.67
C LEU A 16 -5.47 7.95 -2.73
N ARG A 17 -4.83 6.91 -3.27
CA ARG A 17 -4.24 5.82 -2.50
C ARG A 17 -2.88 6.18 -1.86
N SER A 18 -2.31 7.33 -2.16
CA SER A 18 -0.98 7.74 -1.67
C SER A 18 -0.78 7.53 -0.16
N PRO A 19 -1.76 7.78 0.73
CA PRO A 19 -1.58 7.54 2.16
C PRO A 19 -1.23 6.09 2.52
N SER A 20 -1.52 5.10 1.65
CA SER A 20 -1.13 3.71 1.93
C SER A 20 0.39 3.48 1.99
N GLN A 21 1.18 4.41 1.45
CA GLN A 21 2.64 4.38 1.55
C GLN A 21 3.14 4.68 2.97
N LEU A 22 2.31 5.28 3.84
CA LEU A 22 2.66 5.53 5.24
C LEU A 22 3.03 4.24 5.99
N LEU A 23 2.38 3.12 5.64
CA LEU A 23 2.75 1.84 6.21
C LEU A 23 4.24 1.53 5.96
N MET A 24 4.75 1.77 4.75
CA MET A 24 6.15 1.50 4.42
C MET A 24 7.11 2.51 5.04
N VAL A 25 6.71 3.77 5.17
CA VAL A 25 7.54 4.85 5.72
C VAL A 25 7.66 4.76 7.23
N VAL A 26 6.56 4.45 7.93
CA VAL A 26 6.47 4.54 9.39
C VAL A 26 6.68 3.19 10.07
N ALA A 27 6.39 2.07 9.42
CA ALA A 27 6.41 0.75 10.05
C ALA A 27 7.77 0.37 10.64
N MET A 28 8.88 0.68 9.96
CA MET A 28 10.21 0.38 10.46
C MET A 28 10.50 1.11 11.78
N THR A 29 10.15 2.39 11.87
CA THR A 29 10.32 3.18 13.09
C THR A 29 9.42 2.65 14.21
N LEU A 30 8.15 2.38 13.90
CA LEU A 30 7.21 1.82 14.87
C LEU A 30 7.70 0.47 15.40
N PHE A 31 8.13 -0.45 14.54
CA PHE A 31 8.60 -1.78 14.97
C PHE A 31 9.89 -1.69 15.80
N SER A 32 10.81 -0.79 15.42
CA SER A 32 12.02 -0.55 16.19
C SER A 32 11.70 -0.12 17.61
N TYR A 33 10.87 0.88 17.80
CA TYR A 33 10.55 1.40 19.12
C TYR A 33 9.58 0.53 19.90
N TYR A 34 8.53 0.03 19.26
CA TYR A 34 7.46 -0.68 19.98
C TYR A 34 7.85 -2.11 20.39
N TYR A 35 8.61 -2.82 19.53
CA TYR A 35 8.94 -4.23 19.75
C TYR A 35 10.42 -4.50 20.04
N CYS A 36 11.30 -3.53 19.78
CA CYS A 36 12.75 -3.71 19.88
C CYS A 36 13.45 -2.66 20.76
N ASP A 37 12.72 -1.89 21.56
CA ASP A 37 13.27 -0.89 22.49
C ASP A 37 14.21 0.10 21.79
N GLY A 38 13.86 0.55 20.57
CA GLY A 38 14.61 1.51 19.77
C GLY A 38 15.74 0.93 18.93
N ASP A 39 16.11 -0.33 19.11
CA ASP A 39 17.18 -1.00 18.35
C ASP A 39 16.70 -2.30 17.68
N LEU A 40 16.48 -2.25 16.37
CA LEU A 40 16.09 -3.44 15.59
C LEU A 40 17.10 -4.58 15.63
N THR A 41 18.38 -4.32 15.95
CA THR A 41 19.38 -5.37 16.05
C THR A 41 19.09 -6.32 17.20
N THR A 42 18.37 -5.87 18.23
CA THR A 42 17.94 -6.69 19.36
C THR A 42 16.97 -7.81 18.94
N ALA A 43 16.27 -7.64 17.81
CA ALA A 43 15.44 -8.71 17.25
C ALA A 43 16.22 -9.95 16.85
N PHE A 44 17.50 -9.81 16.47
CA PHE A 44 18.34 -10.94 16.10
C PHE A 44 18.98 -11.64 17.29
N THR A 45 19.00 -10.98 18.47
CA THR A 45 19.55 -11.54 19.70
C THR A 45 18.48 -12.11 20.63
N ASP A 46 17.24 -11.60 20.56
CA ASP A 46 16.10 -12.09 21.34
C ASP A 46 15.11 -12.88 20.44
N PRO A 47 15.00 -14.20 20.61
CA PRO A 47 14.09 -15.03 19.83
C PRO A 47 12.62 -14.59 19.91
N LYS A 48 12.17 -13.99 21.01
CA LYS A 48 10.78 -13.50 21.15
C LYS A 48 10.52 -12.30 20.24
N LYS A 49 11.44 -11.32 20.25
CA LYS A 49 11.35 -10.15 19.37
C LYS A 49 11.41 -10.53 17.89
N LEU A 50 12.29 -11.48 17.55
CA LEU A 50 12.39 -12.03 16.20
C LEU A 50 11.08 -12.65 15.72
N ILE A 51 10.44 -13.49 16.56
CA ILE A 51 9.16 -14.12 16.23
C ILE A 51 8.06 -13.07 16.03
N ILE A 52 8.00 -12.05 16.87
CA ILE A 52 7.01 -10.97 16.74
C ILE A 52 7.16 -10.26 15.38
N ILE A 53 8.37 -9.85 15.04
CA ILE A 53 8.63 -9.17 13.77
C ILE A 53 8.36 -10.08 12.58
N LEU A 54 8.72 -11.36 12.66
CA LEU A 54 8.45 -12.33 11.60
C LEU A 54 6.95 -12.56 11.40
N ILE A 55 6.14 -12.56 12.45
CA ILE A 55 4.69 -12.70 12.32
C ILE A 55 4.07 -11.44 11.71
N ILE A 56 4.43 -10.27 12.19
CA ILE A 56 3.80 -9.01 11.76
C ILE A 56 4.33 -8.58 10.38
N ALA A 57 5.63 -8.35 10.25
CA ALA A 57 6.23 -7.93 8.97
C ALA A 57 6.18 -9.07 7.94
N GLY A 58 6.45 -10.32 8.36
CA GLY A 58 6.31 -11.49 7.51
C GLY A 58 4.87 -11.66 7.02
N GLY A 59 3.88 -11.47 7.87
CA GLY A 59 2.46 -11.47 7.50
C GLY A 59 2.17 -10.48 6.36
N LEU A 60 2.63 -9.24 6.48
CA LEU A 60 2.48 -8.22 5.46
C LEU A 60 3.05 -8.65 4.10
N PHE A 61 4.32 -9.07 4.09
CA PHE A 61 5.00 -9.45 2.85
C PHE A 61 4.45 -10.73 2.25
N ILE A 62 4.14 -11.74 3.07
CA ILE A 62 3.54 -12.99 2.59
C ILE A 62 2.17 -12.71 1.96
N GLY A 63 1.32 -11.91 2.59
CA GLY A 63 0.04 -11.50 2.03
C GLY A 63 0.21 -10.78 0.69
N GLN A 64 1.15 -9.85 0.62
CA GLN A 64 1.45 -9.10 -0.60
C GLN A 64 1.93 -10.02 -1.73
N PHE A 65 2.93 -10.87 -1.50
CA PHE A 65 3.50 -11.72 -2.54
C PHE A 65 2.53 -12.81 -3.01
N ILE A 66 1.80 -13.46 -2.09
CA ILE A 66 0.78 -14.44 -2.46
C ILE A 66 -0.26 -13.81 -3.39
N THR A 67 -0.75 -12.64 -3.02
CA THR A 67 -1.79 -11.98 -3.82
C THR A 67 -1.25 -11.46 -5.13
N MET A 68 -0.02 -10.95 -5.19
CA MET A 68 0.65 -10.59 -6.45
C MET A 68 0.79 -11.79 -7.38
N ALA A 69 1.10 -12.99 -6.86
CA ALA A 69 1.20 -14.21 -7.66
C ALA A 69 -0.15 -14.72 -8.17
N ILE A 70 -1.23 -14.58 -7.37
CA ILE A 70 -2.57 -15.06 -7.72
C ILE A 70 -3.32 -14.05 -8.61
N CYS A 71 -3.04 -12.76 -8.45
CA CYS A 71 -3.77 -11.68 -9.12
C CYS A 71 -3.84 -11.82 -10.66
N PRO A 72 -2.78 -12.21 -11.39
CA PRO A 72 -2.86 -12.44 -12.84
C PRO A 72 -3.88 -13.54 -13.23
N ALA A 73 -4.01 -14.59 -12.42
CA ALA A 73 -5.01 -15.63 -12.67
C ALA A 73 -6.45 -15.11 -12.43
N LEU A 74 -6.64 -14.24 -11.44
CA LEU A 74 -7.93 -13.59 -11.20
C LEU A 74 -8.30 -12.63 -12.33
N ILE A 75 -7.35 -11.85 -12.83
CA ILE A 75 -7.55 -10.90 -13.95
C ILE A 75 -7.93 -11.65 -15.24
N LYS A 76 -7.42 -12.87 -15.45
CA LYS A 76 -7.85 -13.73 -16.58
C LYS A 76 -9.30 -14.18 -16.47
N LYS A 77 -9.93 -14.11 -15.31
CA LYS A 77 -11.31 -14.59 -15.08
C LYS A 77 -12.29 -13.43 -14.87
N TYR A 78 -11.86 -12.34 -14.29
CA TYR A 78 -12.69 -11.20 -13.91
C TYR A 78 -12.11 -9.90 -14.47
N ASP A 79 -12.95 -8.85 -14.58
CA ASP A 79 -12.49 -7.52 -14.95
C ASP A 79 -11.47 -6.98 -13.91
N VAL A 80 -10.36 -6.44 -14.41
CA VAL A 80 -9.31 -5.84 -13.55
C VAL A 80 -9.86 -4.77 -12.61
N LYS A 81 -10.81 -3.95 -13.09
CA LYS A 81 -11.55 -2.95 -12.30
C LYS A 81 -12.26 -3.56 -11.10
N LYS A 82 -12.94 -4.71 -11.27
CA LYS A 82 -13.65 -5.38 -10.17
C LYS A 82 -12.68 -5.87 -9.11
N ILE A 83 -11.56 -6.47 -9.55
CA ILE A 83 -10.51 -6.96 -8.64
C ILE A 83 -9.90 -5.79 -7.87
N TYR A 84 -9.53 -4.71 -8.56
CA TYR A 84 -9.02 -3.50 -7.95
C TYR A 84 -9.96 -2.99 -6.85
N ASN A 85 -11.24 -2.80 -7.17
CA ASN A 85 -12.22 -2.24 -6.25
C ASN A 85 -12.49 -3.13 -5.03
N ILE A 86 -12.58 -4.46 -5.24
CA ILE A 86 -12.76 -5.42 -4.15
C ILE A 86 -11.57 -5.40 -3.20
N PHE A 87 -10.35 -5.52 -3.73
CA PHE A 87 -9.16 -5.58 -2.89
C PHE A 87 -8.84 -4.25 -2.24
N SER A 88 -9.08 -3.12 -2.91
CA SER A 88 -8.91 -1.80 -2.33
C SER A 88 -9.91 -1.54 -1.21
N GLY A 89 -11.19 -1.80 -1.43
CA GLY A 89 -12.23 -1.67 -0.40
C GLY A 89 -12.03 -2.64 0.76
N PHE A 90 -11.69 -3.90 0.46
CA PHE A 90 -11.41 -4.90 1.49
C PHE A 90 -10.24 -4.51 2.38
N SER A 91 -9.13 -4.03 1.81
CA SER A 91 -7.94 -3.69 2.58
C SER A 91 -8.10 -2.46 3.47
N ALA A 92 -9.08 -1.59 3.20
CA ALA A 92 -9.41 -0.49 4.10
C ALA A 92 -9.84 -0.97 5.50
N ILE A 93 -10.48 -2.16 5.59
CA ILE A 93 -10.96 -2.73 6.84
C ILE A 93 -9.79 -3.13 7.77
N PRO A 94 -8.84 -4.00 7.36
CA PRO A 94 -7.73 -4.37 8.24
C PRO A 94 -6.86 -3.15 8.60
N TYR A 95 -6.65 -2.18 7.71
CA TYR A 95 -5.98 -0.94 8.09
C TYR A 95 -6.69 -0.21 9.23
N ALA A 96 -8.00 -0.01 9.14
CA ALA A 96 -8.77 0.63 10.21
C ALA A 96 -8.76 -0.19 11.51
N LEU A 97 -8.86 -1.52 11.40
CA LEU A 97 -8.85 -2.43 12.56
C LEU A 97 -7.53 -2.44 13.31
N MET A 98 -6.38 -2.23 12.65
CA MET A 98 -5.07 -2.09 13.32
C MET A 98 -5.11 -0.99 14.38
N PHE A 99 -5.74 0.16 14.08
CA PHE A 99 -5.85 1.23 15.06
C PHE A 99 -6.81 0.89 16.20
N VAL A 100 -7.89 0.16 15.90
CA VAL A 100 -8.81 -0.31 16.94
C VAL A 100 -8.13 -1.30 17.88
N VAL A 101 -7.33 -2.22 17.37
CA VAL A 101 -6.54 -3.17 18.17
C VAL A 101 -5.55 -2.41 19.05
N TYR A 102 -4.86 -1.41 18.51
CA TYR A 102 -3.99 -0.54 19.30
C TYR A 102 -4.76 0.16 20.43
N LEU A 103 -5.96 0.70 20.16
CA LEU A 103 -6.75 1.38 21.22
C LEU A 103 -7.22 0.44 22.33
N ILE A 104 -7.43 -0.85 22.02
CA ILE A 104 -7.84 -1.87 23.00
C ILE A 104 -6.65 -2.27 23.89
N ALA A 105 -5.45 -2.38 23.32
CA ALA A 105 -4.29 -2.91 24.02
C ALA A 105 -3.02 -2.04 23.78
N PRO A 106 -3.01 -0.73 24.11
CA PRO A 106 -1.96 0.19 23.68
C PRO A 106 -0.56 -0.15 24.24
N THR A 107 -0.47 -0.89 25.36
CA THR A 107 0.79 -1.29 26.00
C THR A 107 1.11 -2.77 25.87
N ASN A 108 0.17 -3.59 25.36
CA ASN A 108 0.26 -5.05 25.43
C ASN A 108 0.28 -5.71 24.05
N LEU A 109 0.51 -4.96 22.96
CA LEU A 109 0.55 -5.54 21.61
C LEU A 109 1.71 -6.51 21.39
N ALA A 110 2.71 -6.53 22.26
CA ALA A 110 3.79 -7.51 22.26
C ALA A 110 3.38 -8.89 22.84
N ASP A 111 2.18 -9.00 23.44
CA ASP A 111 1.65 -10.30 23.87
C ASP A 111 1.29 -11.13 22.64
N ILE A 112 1.60 -12.42 22.68
CA ILE A 112 1.44 -13.33 21.54
C ILE A 112 0.02 -13.34 20.95
N LYS A 113 -1.01 -13.17 21.76
CA LYS A 113 -2.41 -13.09 21.31
C LYS A 113 -2.64 -11.89 20.38
N TRP A 114 -2.10 -10.73 20.74
CA TRP A 114 -2.23 -9.51 19.94
C TRP A 114 -1.30 -9.52 18.73
N VAL A 115 -0.10 -10.08 18.88
CA VAL A 115 0.84 -10.31 17.76
C VAL A 115 0.21 -11.15 16.67
N ILE A 116 -0.55 -12.21 17.02
CA ILE A 116 -1.25 -13.04 16.05
C ILE A 116 -2.37 -12.24 15.37
N VAL A 117 -3.15 -11.46 16.13
CA VAL A 117 -4.21 -10.61 15.59
C VAL A 117 -3.63 -9.59 14.61
N ASP A 118 -2.59 -8.87 15.02
CA ASP A 118 -1.91 -7.91 14.14
C ASP A 118 -1.30 -8.59 12.92
N GLY A 119 -0.66 -9.75 13.09
CA GLY A 119 -0.12 -10.53 11.97
C GLY A 119 -1.17 -10.87 10.91
N ILE A 120 -2.40 -11.24 11.33
CA ILE A 120 -3.53 -11.48 10.41
C ILE A 120 -3.97 -10.18 9.74
N LEU A 121 -4.04 -9.07 10.46
CA LEU A 121 -4.43 -7.78 9.90
C LEU A 121 -3.38 -7.27 8.92
N PHE A 122 -2.08 -7.39 9.24
CA PHE A 122 -0.98 -7.02 8.34
C PHE A 122 -0.95 -7.91 7.10
N PHE A 123 -1.23 -9.22 7.24
CA PHE A 123 -1.38 -10.12 6.09
C PHE A 123 -2.52 -9.67 5.17
N ALA A 124 -3.69 -9.37 5.73
CA ALA A 124 -4.86 -8.93 4.95
C ALA A 124 -4.62 -7.56 4.27
N ALA A 125 -3.97 -6.62 4.97
CA ALA A 125 -3.57 -5.32 4.41
C ALA A 125 -2.54 -5.50 3.28
N GLY A 126 -1.53 -6.36 3.47
CA GLY A 126 -0.54 -6.72 2.47
C GLY A 126 -1.16 -7.36 1.24
N ALA A 127 -2.10 -8.29 1.42
CA ALA A 127 -2.83 -8.91 0.33
C ALA A 127 -3.57 -7.87 -0.53
N GLY A 128 -4.29 -6.94 0.09
CA GLY A 128 -4.95 -5.86 -0.63
C GLY A 128 -3.97 -4.94 -1.35
N PHE A 129 -2.88 -4.54 -0.69
CA PHE A 129 -1.85 -3.70 -1.28
C PHE A 129 -1.19 -4.36 -2.49
N GLY A 130 -0.87 -5.66 -2.41
CA GLY A 130 -0.29 -6.43 -3.51
C GLY A 130 -1.21 -6.51 -4.72
N ALA A 131 -2.48 -6.89 -4.51
CA ALA A 131 -3.48 -6.97 -5.59
C ALA A 131 -3.68 -5.63 -6.30
N VAL A 132 -3.82 -4.55 -5.54
CA VAL A 132 -4.07 -3.21 -6.08
C VAL A 132 -2.87 -2.72 -6.91
N ASN A 133 -1.63 -3.02 -6.52
CA ASN A 133 -0.44 -2.68 -7.30
C ASN A 133 -0.41 -3.41 -8.65
N VAL A 134 -0.71 -4.71 -8.67
CA VAL A 134 -0.79 -5.48 -9.94
C VAL A 134 -1.92 -4.96 -10.82
N CYS A 135 -3.12 -4.78 -10.26
CA CYS A 135 -4.26 -4.25 -11.01
C CYS A 135 -3.98 -2.87 -11.62
N GLN A 136 -3.31 -1.98 -10.87
CA GLN A 136 -2.95 -0.66 -11.36
C GLN A 136 -1.99 -0.75 -12.57
N SER A 137 -0.99 -1.63 -12.52
CA SER A 137 -0.06 -1.84 -13.62
C SER A 137 -0.77 -2.40 -14.86
N VAL A 138 -1.70 -3.34 -14.67
CA VAL A 138 -2.51 -3.88 -15.78
C VAL A 138 -3.42 -2.81 -16.38
N MET A 139 -4.10 -1.99 -15.54
CA MET A 139 -4.95 -0.90 -16.04
C MET A 139 -4.17 0.14 -16.85
N ILE A 140 -2.88 0.36 -16.53
CA ILE A 140 -2.01 1.21 -17.34
C ILE A 140 -1.75 0.56 -18.70
N SER A 141 -1.41 -0.73 -18.71
CA SER A 141 -1.19 -1.51 -19.95
C SER A 141 -2.42 -1.49 -20.83
N ASP A 142 -3.62 -1.72 -20.26
CA ASP A 142 -4.89 -1.65 -21.00
C ASP A 142 -5.12 -0.27 -21.63
N CYS A 143 -4.69 0.80 -20.98
CA CYS A 143 -4.76 2.15 -21.54
C CYS A 143 -3.78 2.34 -22.71
N ILE A 144 -2.58 1.75 -22.65
CA ILE A 144 -1.59 1.81 -23.73
C ILE A 144 -2.14 1.06 -24.98
N ASP A 145 -2.63 -0.16 -24.79
CA ASP A 145 -3.19 -0.97 -25.88
C ASP A 145 -4.43 -0.29 -26.52
N TYR A 146 -5.23 0.39 -25.72
CA TYR A 146 -6.35 1.18 -26.22
C TYR A 146 -5.89 2.37 -27.09
N GLU A 147 -4.82 3.07 -26.70
CA GLU A 147 -4.26 4.18 -27.47
C GLU A 147 -3.70 3.68 -28.82
N GLU A 148 -2.97 2.59 -28.78
CA GLU A 148 -2.43 1.97 -30.00
C GLU A 148 -3.54 1.54 -30.96
N TYR A 149 -4.62 0.95 -30.43
CA TYR A 149 -5.77 0.53 -31.23
C TYR A 149 -6.45 1.70 -31.95
N HIS A 150 -6.61 2.86 -31.29
CA HIS A 150 -7.35 3.99 -31.84
C HIS A 150 -6.49 4.94 -32.67
N ASN A 151 -5.26 5.17 -32.25
CA ASN A 151 -4.39 6.19 -32.83
C ASN A 151 -3.21 5.60 -33.64
N GLY A 152 -3.02 4.27 -33.60
CA GLY A 152 -1.93 3.59 -34.30
C GLY A 152 -0.53 3.89 -33.71
N TYR A 153 -0.46 4.53 -32.56
CA TYR A 153 0.77 4.88 -31.87
C TYR A 153 0.78 4.32 -30.45
N ARG A 154 1.89 3.70 -30.04
CA ARG A 154 2.08 3.08 -28.73
C ARG A 154 2.92 3.94 -27.81
N PRO A 155 2.32 4.75 -26.94
CA PRO A 155 3.03 5.71 -26.08
C PRO A 155 3.47 5.12 -24.73
N ASP A 156 4.16 3.97 -24.71
CA ASP A 156 4.58 3.27 -23.49
C ASP A 156 5.29 4.21 -22.50
N GLY A 157 6.22 5.04 -22.98
CA GLY A 157 7.02 5.93 -22.14
C GLY A 157 6.20 6.96 -21.38
N VAL A 158 5.13 7.49 -21.99
CA VAL A 158 4.25 8.49 -21.36
C VAL A 158 3.43 7.86 -20.24
N PHE A 159 2.87 6.67 -20.47
CA PHE A 159 2.01 6.00 -19.51
C PHE A 159 2.81 5.46 -18.32
N PHE A 160 3.98 4.84 -18.54
CA PHE A 160 4.86 4.39 -17.46
C PHE A 160 5.51 5.54 -16.69
N SER A 161 5.74 6.70 -17.33
CA SER A 161 6.15 7.90 -16.59
C SER A 161 5.07 8.37 -15.62
N GLY A 162 3.79 8.25 -15.99
CA GLY A 162 2.65 8.51 -15.11
C GLY A 162 2.63 7.58 -13.90
N GLN A 163 2.91 6.29 -14.08
CA GLN A 163 3.04 5.35 -12.95
C GLN A 163 4.20 5.70 -12.03
N SER A 164 5.36 6.02 -12.59
CA SER A 164 6.53 6.45 -11.81
C SER A 164 6.25 7.74 -11.04
N PHE A 165 5.52 8.67 -11.66
CA PHE A 165 5.07 9.89 -11.01
C PHE A 165 4.18 9.57 -9.79
N ILE A 166 3.15 8.71 -9.95
CA ILE A 166 2.28 8.31 -8.83
C ILE A 166 3.13 7.76 -7.68
N THR A 167 4.07 6.84 -7.95
CA THR A 167 4.87 6.21 -6.92
C THR A 167 5.69 7.22 -6.13
N LYS A 168 6.39 8.11 -6.83
CA LYS A 168 7.22 9.17 -6.20
C LYS A 168 6.36 10.21 -5.47
N PHE A 169 5.26 10.62 -6.09
CA PHE A 169 4.31 11.55 -5.47
C PHE A 169 3.69 10.96 -4.20
N SER A 170 3.32 9.68 -4.23
CA SER A 170 2.76 8.98 -3.07
C SER A 170 3.74 8.93 -1.89
N ALA A 171 5.02 8.69 -2.16
CA ALA A 171 6.05 8.74 -1.12
C ALA A 171 6.19 10.16 -0.54
N GLY A 172 6.15 11.20 -1.38
CA GLY A 172 6.16 12.59 -0.95
C GLY A 172 4.95 12.96 -0.08
N VAL A 173 3.75 12.55 -0.49
CA VAL A 173 2.52 12.75 0.31
C VAL A 173 2.61 12.04 1.66
N ALA A 174 3.11 10.79 1.68
CA ALA A 174 3.30 10.05 2.92
C ALA A 174 4.28 10.79 3.87
N SER A 175 5.40 11.31 3.33
CA SER A 175 6.36 12.09 4.11
C SER A 175 5.76 13.38 4.67
N ILE A 176 4.95 14.08 3.90
CA ILE A 176 4.25 15.31 4.36
C ILE A 176 3.26 14.97 5.48
N ILE A 177 2.45 13.93 5.31
CA ILE A 177 1.45 13.51 6.32
C ILE A 177 2.17 13.08 7.60
N SER A 178 3.22 12.25 7.51
CA SER A 178 3.98 11.81 8.68
C SER A 178 4.66 12.99 9.39
N GLY A 179 5.28 13.90 8.64
CA GLY A 179 5.91 15.09 9.21
C GLY A 179 4.92 16.00 9.94
N TYR A 180 3.70 16.17 9.39
CA TYR A 180 2.67 16.97 10.03
C TYR A 180 2.19 16.34 11.34
N VAL A 181 1.96 15.02 11.37
CA VAL A 181 1.53 14.29 12.56
C VAL A 181 2.65 14.26 13.61
N TYR A 182 3.91 14.03 13.21
CA TYR A 182 5.05 14.06 14.12
C TYR A 182 5.26 15.43 14.74
N ASN A 183 5.11 16.51 13.96
CA ASN A 183 5.17 17.87 14.49
C ASN A 183 4.06 18.14 15.51
N ALA A 184 2.84 17.62 15.30
CA ALA A 184 1.71 17.81 16.20
C ALA A 184 1.92 17.14 17.58
N VAL A 185 2.73 16.09 17.65
CA VAL A 185 3.10 15.41 18.92
C VAL A 185 4.50 15.81 19.41
N ASN A 186 5.11 16.86 18.84
CA ASN A 186 6.46 17.31 19.17
C ASN A 186 7.55 16.21 19.04
N TYR A 187 7.42 15.33 18.06
CA TYR A 187 8.43 14.32 17.73
C TYR A 187 9.58 14.97 16.97
N SER A 188 10.47 15.64 17.72
CA SER A 188 11.65 16.39 17.24
C SER A 188 12.94 15.68 17.61
N ASP A 189 14.04 16.00 16.94
CA ASP A 189 15.35 15.38 17.19
C ASP A 189 15.73 15.42 18.67
N VAL A 190 15.53 16.57 19.34
CA VAL A 190 15.83 16.72 20.77
C VAL A 190 14.99 15.78 21.63
N ASN A 191 13.71 15.64 21.31
CA ASN A 191 12.80 14.77 22.05
C ASN A 191 13.05 13.30 21.75
N ILE A 192 13.48 12.97 20.52
CA ILE A 192 13.89 11.61 20.12
C ILE A 192 15.15 11.21 20.90
N ASP A 193 16.15 12.08 21.02
CA ASP A 193 17.35 11.82 21.81
C ASP A 193 17.02 11.61 23.29
N ALA A 194 16.15 12.45 23.86
CA ALA A 194 15.67 12.29 25.22
C ALA A 194 14.91 10.97 25.42
N MET A 195 14.05 10.59 24.47
CA MET A 195 13.33 9.32 24.46
C MET A 195 14.29 8.13 24.36
N ASN A 196 15.27 8.17 23.46
CA ASN A 196 16.26 7.10 23.30
C ASN A 196 17.07 6.90 24.59
N ASN A 197 17.49 8.00 25.23
CA ASN A 197 18.19 7.95 26.52
C ASN A 197 17.29 7.35 27.61
N ALA A 198 16.02 7.70 27.66
CA ALA A 198 15.08 7.15 28.63
C ALA A 198 14.86 5.65 28.41
N ILE A 199 14.68 5.20 27.14
CA ILE A 199 14.53 3.78 26.80
C ILE A 199 15.79 3.00 27.15
N ALA A 200 16.98 3.53 26.90
CA ALA A 200 18.25 2.92 27.31
C ALA A 200 18.36 2.75 28.83
N ASN A 201 17.68 3.59 29.61
CA ASN A 201 17.58 3.52 31.08
C ASN A 201 16.36 2.70 31.57
N GLY A 202 15.67 1.98 30.70
CA GLY A 202 14.59 1.06 31.05
C GLY A 202 13.17 1.63 30.92
N ALA A 203 12.98 2.81 30.34
CA ALA A 203 11.64 3.31 30.02
C ALA A 203 11.02 2.48 28.87
N SER A 204 9.69 2.32 28.90
CA SER A 204 8.93 1.61 27.87
C SER A 204 8.35 2.59 26.85
N PHE A 205 8.61 2.35 25.55
CA PHE A 205 8.03 3.18 24.49
C PHE A 205 6.50 3.17 24.51
N ALA A 206 5.90 2.02 24.76
CA ALA A 206 4.45 1.84 24.69
C ALA A 206 3.70 2.58 25.81
N SER A 207 4.28 2.66 27.03
CA SER A 207 3.64 3.31 28.19
C SER A 207 4.10 4.76 28.38
N ASP A 208 5.42 5.00 28.36
CA ASP A 208 5.99 6.29 28.77
C ASP A 208 5.98 7.31 27.60
N PHE A 209 5.93 6.82 26.35
CA PHE A 209 5.84 7.61 25.14
C PHE A 209 4.56 7.30 24.33
N SER A 210 3.46 7.14 25.05
CA SER A 210 2.17 6.71 24.46
C SER A 210 1.64 7.65 23.36
N GLU A 211 1.97 8.95 23.41
CA GLU A 211 1.59 9.92 22.37
C GLU A 211 2.30 9.62 21.04
N TYR A 212 3.60 9.30 21.08
CA TYR A 212 4.38 8.92 19.89
C TYR A 212 3.91 7.57 19.34
N SER A 213 3.71 6.60 20.23
CA SER A 213 3.16 5.30 19.87
C SER A 213 1.80 5.45 19.17
N LYS A 214 0.89 6.23 19.76
CA LYS A 214 -0.43 6.51 19.18
C LYS A 214 -0.34 7.20 17.82
N ALA A 215 0.54 8.17 17.66
CA ALA A 215 0.76 8.86 16.38
C ALA A 215 1.25 7.91 15.29
N MET A 216 2.20 7.03 15.61
CA MET A 216 2.73 6.04 14.65
C MET A 216 1.66 5.01 14.26
N TRP A 217 0.92 4.46 15.22
CA TRP A 217 -0.18 3.54 14.94
C TRP A 217 -1.30 4.20 14.14
N PHE A 218 -1.64 5.45 14.44
CA PHE A 218 -2.58 6.24 13.64
C PHE A 218 -2.09 6.36 12.19
N LEU A 219 -0.82 6.73 11.98
CA LEU A 219 -0.23 6.94 10.65
C LEU A 219 -0.25 5.70 9.77
N ILE A 220 0.02 4.51 10.33
CA ILE A 220 0.03 3.26 9.54
C ILE A 220 -1.37 2.69 9.33
N SER A 221 -2.40 3.23 9.99
CA SER A 221 -3.75 2.66 10.02
C SER A 221 -4.78 3.56 9.34
N ILE A 222 -5.09 4.71 9.92
CA ILE A 222 -6.25 5.51 9.52
C ILE A 222 -6.07 6.19 8.14
N PRO A 223 -4.99 6.94 7.86
CA PRO A 223 -4.79 7.52 6.54
C PRO A 223 -4.71 6.47 5.41
N PRO A 224 -4.00 5.33 5.56
CA PRO A 224 -4.06 4.22 4.61
C PRO A 224 -5.46 3.68 4.38
N ALA A 225 -6.25 3.45 5.44
CA ALA A 225 -7.63 2.97 5.32
C ALA A 225 -8.49 3.92 4.48
N ILE A 226 -8.42 5.23 4.77
CA ILE A 226 -9.13 6.26 4.02
C ILE A 226 -8.65 6.28 2.56
N GLY A 227 -7.34 6.30 2.34
CA GLY A 227 -6.74 6.30 0.99
C GLY A 227 -7.20 5.12 0.15
N MET A 228 -7.18 3.91 0.71
CA MET A 228 -7.65 2.70 0.03
C MET A 228 -9.15 2.76 -0.29
N ALA A 229 -9.97 3.23 0.65
CA ALA A 229 -11.42 3.34 0.45
C ALA A 229 -11.77 4.36 -0.64
N ILE A 230 -11.21 5.56 -0.61
CA ILE A 230 -11.52 6.63 -1.57
C ILE A 230 -10.93 6.38 -2.96
N SER A 231 -9.86 5.57 -3.08
CA SER A 231 -9.24 5.22 -4.37
C SER A 231 -10.18 4.44 -5.30
N VAL A 232 -11.22 3.81 -4.75
CA VAL A 232 -12.27 3.12 -5.51
C VAL A 232 -13.13 4.09 -6.32
N ILE A 233 -13.33 5.34 -5.85
CA ILE A 233 -14.27 6.27 -6.46
C ILE A 233 -13.96 6.58 -7.94
N PRO A 234 -12.73 6.96 -8.32
CA PRO A 234 -12.41 7.21 -9.72
C PRO A 234 -12.54 5.97 -10.60
N THR A 235 -12.19 4.79 -10.07
CA THR A 235 -12.21 3.54 -10.84
C THR A 235 -13.63 3.05 -11.14
N LEU A 236 -14.65 3.47 -10.39
CA LEU A 236 -16.05 3.16 -10.70
C LEU A 236 -16.45 3.60 -12.12
N LYS A 237 -15.84 4.65 -12.62
CA LYS A 237 -16.06 5.18 -13.98
C LYS A 237 -15.00 4.72 -14.99
N TYR A 238 -14.11 3.80 -14.63
CA TYR A 238 -13.18 3.18 -15.57
C TYR A 238 -13.96 2.25 -16.52
N GLU A 239 -13.77 2.40 -17.82
CA GLU A 239 -14.69 1.84 -18.83
C GLU A 239 -14.08 0.69 -19.63
N ILE A 240 -12.75 0.49 -19.60
CA ILE A 240 -12.12 -0.62 -20.32
C ILE A 240 -12.51 -1.92 -19.61
N THR A 241 -13.36 -2.71 -20.27
CA THR A 241 -13.75 -4.04 -19.79
C THR A 241 -12.84 -5.07 -20.41
N ARG A 242 -12.75 -6.25 -19.82
CA ARG A 242 -12.00 -7.36 -20.35
C ARG A 242 -12.43 -7.72 -21.79
N GLU A 243 -13.74 -7.79 -22.04
CA GLU A 243 -14.25 -8.12 -23.37
C GLU A 243 -13.83 -7.09 -24.44
N SER A 244 -13.85 -5.80 -24.08
CA SER A 244 -13.38 -4.76 -24.99
C SER A 244 -11.88 -4.83 -25.23
N HIS A 245 -11.09 -5.13 -24.20
CA HIS A 245 -9.65 -5.29 -24.30
C HIS A 245 -9.26 -6.52 -25.12
N ASP A 246 -9.89 -7.68 -24.90
CA ASP A 246 -9.64 -8.90 -25.69
C ASP A 246 -9.93 -8.69 -27.19
N LYS A 247 -10.98 -7.91 -27.54
CA LYS A 247 -11.29 -7.54 -28.93
C LYS A 247 -10.21 -6.64 -29.53
N MET A 248 -9.75 -5.64 -28.77
CA MET A 248 -8.67 -4.75 -29.21
C MET A 248 -7.37 -5.50 -29.46
N LEU A 249 -6.97 -6.39 -28.54
CA LEU A 249 -5.76 -7.19 -28.68
C LEU A 249 -5.78 -8.08 -29.93
N LYS A 250 -6.91 -8.73 -30.25
CA LYS A 250 -7.03 -9.52 -31.46
C LYS A 250 -6.79 -8.68 -32.73
N THR A 251 -7.38 -7.51 -32.79
CA THR A 251 -7.20 -6.60 -33.94
C THR A 251 -5.76 -6.06 -34.02
N LEU A 252 -5.12 -5.77 -32.89
CA LEU A 252 -3.71 -5.33 -32.86
C LEU A 252 -2.78 -6.45 -33.35
N VAL A 253 -2.99 -7.69 -32.91
CA VAL A 253 -2.22 -8.86 -33.35
C VAL A 253 -2.38 -9.08 -34.84
N GLU A 254 -3.59 -8.96 -35.37
CA GLU A 254 -3.86 -9.07 -36.84
C GLU A 254 -3.13 -7.97 -37.62
N LYS A 255 -3.12 -6.71 -37.12
CA LYS A 255 -2.39 -5.60 -37.73
C LYS A 255 -0.88 -5.84 -37.75
N HIS A 256 -0.32 -6.29 -36.64
CA HIS A 256 1.14 -6.53 -36.51
C HIS A 256 1.58 -7.79 -37.30
N SER A 257 0.67 -8.72 -37.60
CA SER A 257 0.97 -9.91 -38.38
C SER A 257 0.88 -9.69 -39.92
N GLN A 258 0.32 -8.56 -40.35
CA GLN A 258 0.36 -8.18 -41.78
C GLN A 258 1.70 -7.51 -42.05
N PRO A 259 2.50 -8.02 -43.01
CA PRO A 259 3.74 -7.35 -43.43
C PRO A 259 3.40 -5.93 -43.89
N GLU A 260 4.17 -4.92 -43.40
CA GLU A 260 4.08 -3.57 -43.92
C GLU A 260 4.18 -3.60 -45.45
N GLN A 261 3.08 -3.37 -46.12
CA GLN A 261 3.10 -3.07 -47.55
C GLN A 261 3.68 -1.65 -47.65
N GLN A 262 4.99 -1.60 -47.89
CA GLN A 262 5.71 -0.38 -48.26
C GLN A 262 5.26 0.09 -49.65
#